data_8ad3ae15fd80036536d30345905fdac7
#
_entry.id   8ad3ae15fd80036536d30345905fdac7
#
_cell.length_a   1.000
_cell.length_b   1.000
_cell.length_c   1.000
_cell.angle_alpha   90.00
_cell.angle_beta   90.00
_cell.angle_gamma   90.00
#
_symmetry.space_group_name_H-M   'P 1'
#
loop_
_entity.id
_entity.type
_entity.pdbx_description
1 polymer ?
#
loop_
_entity_poly.entity_id
_entity_poly.type
_entity_poly.pdbx_seq_one_letter_code
_entity_poly.pdbx_strand_id
1 'polypeptide(L)'
;MANADFSQNQNPNPGGFDAGSYREAAPKTETARLTPVQQKLAGLEKSLPSALRTQGAALALSVVVMLAAFFGFGGVKLKAKANEAAKWYTVGVSADGGYTLSEELTTRANTAANILTTGVNTLGADNAEVLAAQDALSVFNNDLDGVNTGKTRMHAIYEDNAALGAAIDQLYAKLQEQAADPMKMGAVQG
;
A
#
# COMPACT_ATOMS: atom_id res chain seq x y z
N MET A 1 -60.90 38.00 -2.35
CA MET A 1 -59.92 37.29 -1.48
C MET A 1 -60.03 37.88 -0.11
N ALA A 2 -60.58 37.14 0.87
CA ALA A 2 -60.77 37.61 2.24
C ALA A 2 -59.42 37.53 2.97
N ASN A 3 -58.88 38.67 3.39
CA ASN A 3 -57.75 38.73 4.30
C ASN A 3 -58.23 38.20 5.64
N ALA A 4 -57.78 37.08 6.08
CA ALA A 4 -57.98 36.59 7.43
C ALA A 4 -57.18 37.48 8.38
N ASP A 5 -57.86 38.30 9.14
CA ASP A 5 -57.27 39.10 10.20
C ASP A 5 -57.04 38.23 11.43
N PHE A 6 -55.80 37.84 11.64
CA PHE A 6 -55.38 37.01 12.77
C PHE A 6 -55.12 37.79 14.07
N SER A 7 -55.45 39.11 14.06
CA SER A 7 -55.18 39.98 15.21
C SER A 7 -56.23 39.95 16.31
N GLN A 8 -57.38 39.28 16.12
CA GLN A 8 -58.52 39.36 17.06
C GLN A 8 -58.85 38.06 17.79
N ASN A 9 -58.10 37.04 17.74
CA ASN A 9 -58.42 35.83 18.49
C ASN A 9 -57.60 35.75 19.80
N GLN A 10 -57.88 36.70 20.70
CA GLN A 10 -57.45 36.59 22.12
C GLN A 10 -58.48 35.75 22.91
N ASN A 11 -58.74 34.56 22.53
CA ASN A 11 -59.50 33.63 23.34
C ASN A 11 -58.53 32.70 24.04
N PRO A 12 -58.48 32.67 25.39
CA PRO A 12 -57.64 31.77 26.12
C PRO A 12 -58.21 30.35 26.04
N ASN A 13 -58.06 29.71 24.92
CA ASN A 13 -58.41 28.33 24.73
C ASN A 13 -57.21 27.47 25.14
N PRO A 14 -57.32 26.56 26.13
CA PRO A 14 -56.17 25.79 26.66
C PRO A 14 -55.56 24.80 25.67
N GLY A 15 -55.86 24.91 24.39
CA GLY A 15 -55.24 24.16 23.27
C GLY A 15 -54.87 25.06 22.08
N GLY A 16 -54.96 26.40 22.19
CA GLY A 16 -54.61 27.34 21.14
C GLY A 16 -53.09 27.57 21.09
N PHE A 17 -52.61 27.78 19.84
CA PHE A 17 -51.23 28.15 19.60
C PHE A 17 -50.93 29.53 20.21
N ASP A 18 -50.22 29.60 21.30
CA ASP A 18 -49.79 30.83 21.95
C ASP A 18 -48.43 31.26 21.39
N ALA A 19 -48.44 32.27 20.50
CA ALA A 19 -47.23 32.85 19.94
C ALA A 19 -46.32 33.51 21.02
N GLY A 20 -46.85 33.79 22.19
CA GLY A 20 -46.07 34.32 23.33
C GLY A 20 -45.17 33.25 23.97
N SER A 21 -45.59 32.00 23.98
CA SER A 21 -44.81 30.89 24.56
C SER A 21 -43.53 30.61 23.79
N TYR A 22 -43.47 30.99 22.53
CA TYR A 22 -42.26 30.90 21.72
C TYR A 22 -41.26 32.05 21.91
N ARG A 23 -41.67 33.14 22.52
CA ARG A 23 -40.75 34.26 22.80
C ARG A 23 -39.97 34.07 24.11
N GLU A 24 -40.44 33.24 25.01
CA GLU A 24 -39.74 33.01 26.27
C GLU A 24 -38.74 31.84 26.26
N ALA A 25 -38.73 31.06 25.18
CA ALA A 25 -37.61 30.12 24.92
C ALA A 25 -36.42 30.85 24.26
N ALA A 26 -35.95 31.92 24.90
CA ALA A 26 -34.55 32.25 24.70
C ALA A 26 -33.74 30.98 24.96
N PRO A 27 -32.88 30.55 24.04
CA PRO A 27 -32.08 29.35 24.26
C PRO A 27 -31.39 29.55 25.61
N LYS A 28 -31.79 28.76 26.63
CA LYS A 28 -30.96 28.62 27.80
C LYS A 28 -29.62 28.25 27.24
N THR A 29 -28.67 29.18 27.32
CA THR A 29 -27.28 28.92 27.03
C THR A 29 -26.86 27.87 28.06
N GLU A 30 -27.22 26.62 27.79
CA GLU A 30 -26.57 25.52 28.50
C GLU A 30 -25.10 25.74 28.18
N THR A 31 -24.41 26.28 29.18
CA THR A 31 -22.98 26.29 29.21
C THR A 31 -22.58 24.84 29.07
N ALA A 32 -22.35 24.41 27.82
CA ALA A 32 -22.01 23.05 27.50
C ALA A 32 -20.84 22.68 28.41
N ARG A 33 -21.09 21.78 29.35
CA ARG A 33 -20.05 21.34 30.28
C ARG A 33 -18.96 20.72 29.43
N LEU A 34 -17.84 21.43 29.33
CA LEU A 34 -16.67 20.97 28.59
C LEU A 34 -16.31 19.57 29.07
N THR A 35 -16.13 18.67 28.14
CA THR A 35 -15.63 17.33 28.46
C THR A 35 -14.26 17.44 29.14
N PRO A 36 -13.82 16.45 29.92
CA PRO A 36 -12.51 16.48 30.59
C PRO A 36 -11.35 16.76 29.65
N VAL A 37 -11.46 16.34 28.39
CA VAL A 37 -10.48 16.59 27.33
C VAL A 37 -10.52 18.06 26.91
N GLN A 38 -11.69 18.63 26.70
CA GLN A 38 -11.87 20.03 26.34
C GLN A 38 -11.40 20.97 27.47
N GLN A 39 -11.60 20.60 28.75
CA GLN A 39 -11.07 21.34 29.88
C GLN A 39 -9.54 21.39 29.91
N LYS A 40 -8.88 20.25 29.63
CA LYS A 40 -7.42 20.18 29.50
C LYS A 40 -6.92 21.02 28.33
N LEU A 41 -7.61 20.99 27.19
CA LEU A 41 -7.27 21.80 26.02
C LEU A 41 -7.45 23.30 26.29
N ALA A 42 -8.53 23.71 26.97
CA ALA A 42 -8.73 25.10 27.38
C ALA A 42 -7.66 25.58 28.38
N GLY A 43 -7.16 24.69 29.22
CA GLY A 43 -6.01 24.95 30.12
C GLY A 43 -4.73 25.19 29.35
N LEU A 44 -4.45 24.37 28.34
CA LEU A 44 -3.30 24.55 27.44
C LEU A 44 -3.40 25.83 26.63
N GLU A 45 -4.58 26.19 26.11
CA GLU A 45 -4.83 27.42 25.38
C GLU A 45 -4.49 28.67 26.22
N LYS A 46 -4.80 28.67 27.52
CA LYS A 46 -4.47 29.76 28.44
C LYS A 46 -2.96 29.88 28.70
N SER A 47 -2.22 28.79 28.60
CA SER A 47 -0.77 28.77 28.80
C SER A 47 0.02 29.19 27.55
N LEU A 48 -0.64 29.25 26.38
CA LEU A 48 0.02 29.67 25.12
C LEU A 48 0.30 31.16 25.09
N PRO A 49 1.48 31.60 24.61
CA PRO A 49 1.79 33.02 24.38
C PRO A 49 0.76 33.67 23.46
N SER A 50 0.43 34.92 23.68
CA SER A 50 -0.58 35.66 22.91
C SER A 50 -0.32 35.67 21.39
N ALA A 51 0.94 35.63 20.99
CA ALA A 51 1.35 35.51 19.59
C ALA A 51 0.86 34.22 18.90
N LEU A 52 0.71 33.13 19.66
CA LEU A 52 0.23 31.84 19.13
C LEU A 52 -1.30 31.73 19.13
N ARG A 53 -2.01 32.71 19.68
CA ARG A 53 -3.49 32.72 19.70
C ARG A 53 -4.10 33.34 18.44
N THR A 54 -3.29 33.81 17.50
CA THR A 54 -3.79 34.29 16.20
C THR A 54 -4.23 33.11 15.34
N GLN A 55 -5.28 33.29 14.55
CA GLN A 55 -5.81 32.25 13.67
C GLN A 55 -4.73 31.68 12.73
N GLY A 56 -3.84 32.54 12.21
CA GLY A 56 -2.73 32.12 11.35
C GLY A 56 -1.71 31.24 12.08
N ALA A 57 -1.36 31.59 13.31
CA ALA A 57 -0.45 30.80 14.13
C ALA A 57 -1.06 29.45 14.54
N ALA A 58 -2.37 29.41 14.85
CA ALA A 58 -3.09 28.17 15.15
C ALA A 58 -3.13 27.22 13.94
N LEU A 59 -3.36 27.76 12.73
CA LEU A 59 -3.29 26.98 11.49
C LEU A 59 -1.89 26.44 11.23
N ALA A 60 -0.85 27.29 11.37
CA ALA A 60 0.53 26.86 11.19
C ALA A 60 0.91 25.76 12.20
N LEU A 61 0.51 25.91 13.47
CA LEU A 61 0.77 24.90 14.51
C LEU A 61 0.04 23.59 14.21
N SER A 62 -1.22 23.65 13.75
CA SER A 62 -1.98 22.44 13.40
C SER A 62 -1.33 21.67 12.24
N VAL A 63 -0.81 22.39 11.23
CA VAL A 63 -0.06 21.76 10.13
C VAL A 63 1.23 21.11 10.64
N VAL A 64 1.98 21.78 11.50
CA VAL A 64 3.21 21.22 12.10
C VAL A 64 2.88 19.97 12.93
N VAL A 65 1.83 19.99 13.73
CA VAL A 65 1.40 18.82 14.52
C VAL A 65 0.95 17.67 13.61
N MET A 66 0.20 17.96 12.53
CA MET A 66 -0.18 16.93 11.54
C MET A 66 1.05 16.31 10.87
N LEU A 67 2.00 17.13 10.45
CA LEU A 67 3.23 16.62 9.84
C LEU A 67 4.05 15.82 10.85
N ALA A 68 4.20 16.28 12.08
CA ALA A 68 4.89 15.55 13.14
C ALA A 68 4.20 14.21 13.46
N ALA A 69 2.87 14.18 13.51
CA ALA A 69 2.11 12.94 13.69
C ALA A 69 2.27 11.99 12.48
N PHE A 70 2.19 12.53 11.26
CA PHE A 70 2.34 11.73 10.04
C PHE A 70 3.74 11.14 9.92
N PHE A 71 4.79 11.94 10.10
CA PHE A 71 6.17 11.47 10.00
C PHE A 71 6.62 10.69 11.24
N GLY A 72 6.19 11.09 12.43
CA GLY A 72 6.54 10.41 13.69
C GLY A 72 5.86 9.04 13.81
N PHE A 73 4.55 8.98 13.75
CA PHE A 73 3.80 7.72 13.88
C PHE A 73 3.78 6.91 12.59
N GLY A 74 3.58 7.57 11.44
CA GLY A 74 3.54 6.92 10.13
C GLY A 74 4.91 6.38 9.75
N GLY A 75 5.97 7.18 9.93
CA GLY A 75 7.34 6.81 9.61
C GLY A 75 7.85 5.63 10.42
N VAL A 76 7.55 5.57 11.73
CA VAL A 76 7.94 4.43 12.58
C VAL A 76 7.24 3.14 12.16
N LYS A 77 5.92 3.21 11.89
CA LYS A 77 5.17 2.03 11.41
C LYS A 77 5.65 1.57 10.04
N LEU A 78 5.90 2.51 9.13
CA LEU A 78 6.41 2.21 7.79
C LEU A 78 7.80 1.55 7.86
N LYS A 79 8.71 2.09 8.70
CA LYS A 79 10.03 1.51 8.94
C LYS A 79 9.92 0.11 9.55
N ALA A 80 9.01 -0.11 10.49
CA ALA A 80 8.78 -1.43 11.08
C ALA A 80 8.31 -2.44 10.02
N LYS A 81 7.37 -2.05 9.15
CA LYS A 81 6.89 -2.89 8.05
C LYS A 81 7.97 -3.12 6.98
N ALA A 82 8.78 -2.12 6.66
CA ALA A 82 9.91 -2.28 5.76
C ALA A 82 10.96 -3.26 6.33
N ASN A 83 11.25 -3.17 7.63
CA ASN A 83 12.15 -4.11 8.31
C ASN A 83 11.56 -5.53 8.37
N GLU A 84 10.25 -5.68 8.53
CA GLU A 84 9.57 -6.98 8.49
C GLU A 84 9.67 -7.60 7.09
N ALA A 85 9.42 -6.83 6.05
CA ALA A 85 9.59 -7.27 4.66
C ALA A 85 11.05 -7.65 4.34
N ALA A 86 12.02 -6.87 4.83
CA ALA A 86 13.44 -7.19 4.69
C ALA A 86 13.81 -8.51 5.38
N LYS A 87 13.19 -8.82 6.53
CA LYS A 87 13.38 -10.12 7.21
C LYS A 87 12.84 -11.29 6.39
N TRP A 88 11.71 -11.14 5.72
CA TRP A 88 11.18 -12.20 4.85
C TRP A 88 12.13 -12.51 3.70
N TYR A 89 12.84 -11.50 3.21
CA TYR A 89 13.84 -11.68 2.17
C TYR A 89 15.08 -12.43 2.65
N THR A 90 15.59 -12.12 3.87
CA THR A 90 16.90 -12.60 4.36
C THR A 90 16.83 -13.70 5.42
N VAL A 91 15.73 -13.82 6.16
CA VAL A 91 15.58 -14.74 7.30
C VAL A 91 14.52 -15.80 7.05
N GLY A 92 13.59 -15.53 6.09
CA GLY A 92 12.47 -16.41 5.77
C GLY A 92 11.31 -16.32 6.76
N VAL A 93 10.25 -17.08 6.47
CA VAL A 93 9.03 -17.15 7.28
C VAL A 93 8.86 -18.59 7.76
N SER A 94 8.62 -18.78 9.05
CA SER A 94 8.45 -20.12 9.64
C SER A 94 7.30 -20.92 9.01
N ALA A 95 6.30 -20.23 8.42
CA ALA A 95 5.19 -20.88 7.73
C ALA A 95 5.60 -21.61 6.45
N ASP A 96 6.68 -21.17 5.79
CA ASP A 96 7.18 -21.72 4.52
C ASP A 96 8.41 -22.64 4.73
N GLY A 97 8.54 -23.25 5.90
CA GLY A 97 9.66 -24.14 6.21
C GLY A 97 10.98 -23.43 6.45
N GLY A 98 10.97 -22.10 6.60
CA GLY A 98 12.17 -21.29 6.88
C GLY A 98 12.94 -20.87 5.63
N TYR A 99 12.45 -21.14 4.43
CA TYR A 99 13.09 -20.66 3.21
C TYR A 99 13.00 -19.14 3.11
N THR A 100 14.08 -18.52 2.69
CA THR A 100 14.12 -17.08 2.41
C THR A 100 13.69 -16.82 0.98
N LEU A 101 13.09 -15.65 0.73
CA LEU A 101 12.76 -15.24 -0.63
C LEU A 101 14.01 -15.19 -1.52
N SER A 102 15.18 -14.82 -0.97
CA SER A 102 16.45 -14.82 -1.69
C SER A 102 16.84 -16.23 -2.15
N GLU A 103 16.66 -17.26 -1.30
CA GLU A 103 16.93 -18.67 -1.66
C GLU A 103 15.96 -19.17 -2.72
N GLU A 104 14.68 -18.82 -2.63
CA GLU A 104 13.68 -19.19 -3.65
C GLU A 104 13.99 -18.55 -5.00
N LEU A 105 14.35 -17.26 -5.03
CA LEU A 105 14.75 -16.60 -6.27
C LEU A 105 16.02 -17.21 -6.86
N THR A 106 16.99 -17.60 -6.02
CA THR A 106 18.20 -18.31 -6.45
C THR A 106 17.88 -19.69 -7.02
N THR A 107 16.99 -20.42 -6.37
CA THR A 107 16.53 -21.74 -6.85
C THR A 107 15.81 -21.61 -8.19
N ARG A 108 15.00 -20.56 -8.35
CA ARG A 108 14.33 -20.26 -9.62
C ARG A 108 15.32 -19.94 -10.73
N ALA A 109 16.37 -19.15 -10.46
CA ALA A 109 17.45 -18.88 -11.41
C ALA A 109 18.16 -20.16 -11.85
N ASN A 110 18.49 -21.04 -10.90
CA ASN A 110 19.13 -22.32 -11.18
C ASN A 110 18.23 -23.24 -12.02
N THR A 111 16.94 -23.29 -11.72
CA THR A 111 15.97 -24.06 -12.50
C THR A 111 15.86 -23.52 -13.92
N ALA A 112 15.77 -22.18 -14.09
CA ALA A 112 15.75 -21.56 -15.40
C ALA A 112 17.03 -21.86 -16.20
N ALA A 113 18.21 -21.84 -15.56
CA ALA A 113 19.47 -22.20 -16.18
C ALA A 113 19.50 -23.66 -16.67
N ASN A 114 18.91 -24.58 -15.91
CA ASN A 114 18.81 -26.00 -16.34
C ASN A 114 17.88 -26.16 -17.56
N ILE A 115 16.73 -25.47 -17.57
CA ILE A 115 15.82 -25.47 -18.74
C ILE A 115 16.51 -24.84 -19.94
N LEU A 116 17.22 -23.72 -19.76
CA LEU A 116 18.01 -23.08 -20.81
C LEU A 116 19.07 -24.01 -21.40
N THR A 117 19.80 -24.75 -20.55
CA THR A 117 20.79 -25.72 -20.99
C THR A 117 20.15 -26.82 -21.85
N THR A 118 18.98 -27.30 -21.47
CA THR A 118 18.20 -28.25 -22.27
C THR A 118 17.77 -27.61 -23.59
N GLY A 119 17.36 -26.34 -23.57
CA GLY A 119 17.01 -25.57 -24.75
C GLY A 119 18.16 -25.43 -25.73
N VAL A 120 19.34 -25.07 -25.25
CA VAL A 120 20.58 -24.98 -26.06
C VAL A 120 20.90 -26.32 -26.72
N ASN A 121 20.85 -27.41 -25.96
CA ASN A 121 21.18 -28.74 -26.45
C ASN A 121 20.17 -29.28 -27.48
N THR A 122 18.90 -28.87 -27.36
CA THR A 122 17.81 -29.41 -28.21
C THR A 122 17.54 -28.53 -29.43
N LEU A 123 17.51 -27.20 -29.25
CA LEU A 123 17.10 -26.25 -30.27
C LEU A 123 18.31 -25.55 -30.92
N GLY A 124 19.46 -25.58 -30.26
CA GLY A 124 20.67 -24.83 -30.63
C GLY A 124 20.78 -23.48 -29.95
N ALA A 125 22.01 -23.01 -29.81
CA ALA A 125 22.32 -21.76 -29.12
C ALA A 125 21.80 -20.50 -29.83
N ASP A 126 21.62 -20.57 -31.17
CA ASP A 126 21.17 -19.45 -32.00
C ASP A 126 19.65 -19.37 -32.12
N ASN A 127 18.92 -20.25 -31.43
CA ASN A 127 17.46 -20.24 -31.44
C ASN A 127 16.92 -18.99 -30.68
N ALA A 128 15.90 -18.36 -31.25
CA ALA A 128 15.37 -17.08 -30.71
C ALA A 128 14.84 -17.20 -29.29
N GLU A 129 14.14 -18.28 -28.95
CA GLU A 129 13.60 -18.53 -27.61
C GLU A 129 14.72 -18.83 -26.60
N VAL A 130 15.79 -19.50 -27.04
CA VAL A 130 16.98 -19.74 -26.23
C VAL A 130 17.70 -18.42 -25.91
N LEU A 131 17.90 -17.57 -26.90
CA LEU A 131 18.53 -16.26 -26.72
C LEU A 131 17.69 -15.37 -25.80
N ALA A 132 16.36 -15.32 -26.00
CA ALA A 132 15.45 -14.55 -25.15
C ALA A 132 15.49 -15.02 -23.69
N ALA A 133 15.49 -16.34 -23.47
CA ALA A 133 15.59 -16.91 -22.11
C ALA A 133 16.96 -16.64 -21.47
N GLN A 134 18.03 -16.66 -22.26
CA GLN A 134 19.38 -16.33 -21.79
C GLN A 134 19.50 -14.87 -21.38
N ASP A 135 18.98 -13.95 -22.17
CA ASP A 135 18.96 -12.52 -21.85
C ASP A 135 18.14 -12.25 -20.59
N ALA A 136 16.92 -12.80 -20.49
CA ALA A 136 16.07 -12.64 -19.31
C ALA A 136 16.72 -13.22 -18.04
N LEU A 137 17.38 -14.37 -18.12
CA LEU A 137 18.12 -14.97 -17.01
C LEU A 137 19.33 -14.12 -16.60
N SER A 138 20.03 -13.54 -17.57
CA SER A 138 21.16 -12.66 -17.30
C SER A 138 20.74 -11.40 -16.55
N VAL A 139 19.66 -10.73 -17.00
CA VAL A 139 19.11 -9.54 -16.34
C VAL A 139 18.65 -9.90 -14.92
N PHE A 140 17.88 -10.98 -14.76
CA PHE A 140 17.41 -11.45 -13.47
C PHE A 140 18.55 -11.74 -12.48
N ASN A 141 19.62 -12.43 -12.91
CA ASN A 141 20.77 -12.72 -12.06
C ASN A 141 21.54 -11.46 -11.64
N ASN A 142 21.71 -10.49 -12.57
CA ASN A 142 22.36 -9.22 -12.27
C ASN A 142 21.58 -8.42 -11.23
N ASP A 143 20.26 -8.37 -11.35
CA ASP A 143 19.42 -7.64 -10.43
C ASP A 143 19.25 -8.39 -9.09
N LEU A 144 19.23 -9.71 -9.08
CA LEU A 144 19.26 -10.52 -7.86
C LEU A 144 20.55 -10.26 -7.06
N ASP A 145 21.69 -10.23 -7.74
CA ASP A 145 22.98 -9.89 -7.11
C ASP A 145 23.01 -8.42 -6.65
N GLY A 146 22.41 -7.53 -7.44
CA GLY A 146 22.22 -6.12 -7.09
C GLY A 146 21.37 -5.93 -5.83
N VAL A 147 20.28 -6.68 -5.69
CA VAL A 147 19.42 -6.64 -4.49
C VAL A 147 20.17 -7.20 -3.28
N ASN A 148 20.85 -8.33 -3.43
CA ASN A 148 21.65 -8.94 -2.36
C ASN A 148 22.77 -8.00 -1.86
N THR A 149 23.31 -7.16 -2.75
CA THR A 149 24.35 -6.16 -2.43
C THR A 149 23.79 -4.78 -2.09
N GLY A 150 22.47 -4.60 -2.11
CA GLY A 150 21.78 -3.34 -1.81
C GLY A 150 21.91 -2.27 -2.92
N LYS A 151 22.31 -2.65 -4.11
CA LYS A 151 22.46 -1.75 -5.27
C LYS A 151 21.20 -1.64 -6.12
N THR A 152 20.40 -2.69 -6.17
CA THR A 152 19.15 -2.77 -6.95
C THR A 152 17.95 -2.78 -6.01
N ARG A 153 16.82 -2.21 -6.47
CA ARG A 153 15.57 -2.20 -5.70
C ARG A 153 14.81 -3.51 -5.89
N MET A 154 14.12 -3.97 -4.84
CA MET A 154 13.26 -5.17 -4.90
C MET A 154 12.21 -5.14 -6.01
N HIS A 155 11.78 -3.94 -6.44
CA HIS A 155 10.79 -3.80 -7.52
C HIS A 155 11.33 -4.28 -8.87
N ALA A 156 12.60 -4.05 -9.17
CA ALA A 156 13.23 -4.52 -10.40
C ALA A 156 13.20 -6.06 -10.47
N ILE A 157 13.60 -6.75 -9.41
CA ILE A 157 13.55 -8.21 -9.33
C ILE A 157 12.14 -8.77 -9.58
N TYR A 158 11.09 -8.07 -9.16
CA TYR A 158 9.72 -8.50 -9.41
C TYR A 158 9.38 -8.48 -10.90
N GLU A 159 9.78 -7.42 -11.60
CA GLU A 159 9.57 -7.26 -13.04
C GLU A 159 10.41 -8.27 -13.83
N ASP A 160 11.69 -8.43 -13.47
CA ASP A 160 12.59 -9.38 -14.12
C ASP A 160 12.18 -10.83 -13.89
N ASN A 161 11.65 -11.15 -12.70
CA ASN A 161 11.10 -12.47 -12.41
C ASN A 161 9.88 -12.81 -13.30
N ALA A 162 9.04 -11.82 -13.61
CA ALA A 162 7.94 -12.00 -14.54
C ALA A 162 8.43 -12.17 -15.98
N ALA A 163 9.43 -11.36 -16.40
CA ALA A 163 10.04 -11.47 -17.71
C ALA A 163 10.75 -12.81 -17.91
N LEU A 164 11.53 -13.26 -16.92
CA LEU A 164 12.16 -14.59 -16.92
C LEU A 164 11.12 -15.70 -17.04
N GLY A 165 10.02 -15.62 -16.27
CA GLY A 165 8.92 -16.58 -16.34
C GLY A 165 8.38 -16.68 -17.76
N ALA A 166 8.03 -15.55 -18.38
CA ALA A 166 7.49 -15.52 -19.73
C ALA A 166 8.47 -16.08 -20.78
N ALA A 167 9.76 -15.77 -20.68
CA ALA A 167 10.79 -16.28 -21.60
C ALA A 167 10.99 -17.80 -21.45
N ILE A 168 11.00 -18.32 -20.22
CA ILE A 168 11.10 -19.76 -19.95
C ILE A 168 9.86 -20.51 -20.44
N ASP A 169 8.66 -19.93 -20.27
CA ASP A 169 7.42 -20.54 -20.76
C ASP A 169 7.41 -20.66 -22.29
N GLN A 170 7.92 -19.64 -23.00
CA GLN A 170 8.07 -19.68 -24.45
C GLN A 170 9.08 -20.75 -24.89
N LEU A 171 10.24 -20.80 -24.22
CA LEU A 171 11.26 -21.82 -24.48
C LEU A 171 10.70 -23.23 -24.22
N TYR A 172 9.96 -23.42 -23.13
CA TYR A 172 9.35 -24.70 -22.79
C TYR A 172 8.31 -25.14 -23.84
N ALA A 173 7.45 -24.21 -24.28
CA ALA A 173 6.50 -24.48 -25.35
C ALA A 173 7.22 -24.93 -26.64
N LYS A 174 8.34 -24.29 -26.97
CA LYS A 174 9.14 -24.66 -28.15
C LYS A 174 9.79 -26.05 -28.00
N LEU A 175 10.27 -26.39 -26.83
CA LEU A 175 10.79 -27.71 -26.51
C LEU A 175 9.70 -28.78 -26.63
N GLN A 176 8.47 -28.48 -26.17
CA GLN A 176 7.34 -29.41 -26.33
C GLN A 176 6.96 -29.65 -27.81
N GLU A 177 7.01 -28.61 -28.65
CA GLU A 177 6.80 -28.77 -30.09
C GLU A 177 7.82 -29.72 -30.70
N GLN A 178 9.09 -29.62 -30.30
CA GLN A 178 10.15 -30.53 -30.75
C GLN A 178 9.96 -31.97 -30.23
N ALA A 179 9.50 -32.11 -28.99
CA ALA A 179 9.23 -33.41 -28.38
C ALA A 179 8.02 -34.11 -29.01
N ALA A 180 7.06 -33.36 -29.54
CA ALA A 180 5.89 -33.90 -30.26
C ALA A 180 6.28 -34.46 -31.65
N ASP A 181 7.47 -34.11 -32.18
CA ASP A 181 7.98 -34.71 -33.42
C ASP A 181 8.59 -36.08 -33.14
N PRO A 182 7.99 -37.21 -33.67
CA PRO A 182 8.44 -38.55 -33.37
C PRO A 182 9.90 -38.84 -33.74
N MET A 183 10.46 -38.07 -34.69
CA MET A 183 11.88 -38.19 -35.10
C MET A 183 12.88 -37.55 -34.11
N LYS A 184 12.40 -36.69 -33.20
CA LYS A 184 13.23 -35.92 -32.27
C LYS A 184 13.04 -36.27 -30.81
N MET A 185 12.14 -37.20 -30.48
CA MET A 185 11.80 -37.59 -29.11
C MET A 185 13.00 -38.09 -28.28
N GLY A 186 14.04 -38.60 -28.92
CA GLY A 186 15.24 -39.09 -28.24
C GLY A 186 16.11 -37.99 -27.62
N ALA A 187 16.00 -36.75 -28.08
CA ALA A 187 16.86 -35.63 -27.62
C ALA A 187 16.28 -34.86 -26.40
N VAL A 188 14.98 -35.02 -26.11
CA VAL A 188 14.29 -34.29 -25.02
C VAL A 188 14.09 -35.15 -23.77
N GLN A 189 14.27 -36.47 -23.85
CA GLN A 189 14.11 -37.41 -22.73
C GLN A 189 15.42 -37.72 -21.98
N GLY A 190 16.53 -37.14 -22.37
CA GLY A 190 17.80 -37.22 -21.67
C GLY A 190 17.99 -36.01 -20.76
#